data_510e7148c8fe4c32e162189f3baaf82f
#
_entry.id   510e7148c8fe4c32e162189f3baaf82f
#
_cell.length_a   1.000
_cell.length_b   1.000
_cell.length_c   1.000
_cell.angle_alpha   90.00
_cell.angle_beta   90.00
_cell.angle_gamma   90.00
#
_symmetry.space_group_name_H-M   'P 1'
#
loop_
_entity.id
_entity.type
_entity.pdbx_description
1 polymer ?
#
loop_
_entity_poly.entity_id
_entity_poly.type
_entity_poly.pdbx_seq_one_letter_code
_entity_poly.pdbx_strand_id
1 'polypeptide(L)'
;MTSLFGRRLTVINVGIEGFAAAVRDVGADVIHLDWRPPAGGDGPVARVNAMLLGDRRVDAANQRAMAAFLAVDPVVVGVRKASTVISGLGAHEHRLLHAGPPIAVAEMCGPMIGALIGAVLFEGWAETPETAEALLRTGAVNVDACHHHRAVGPMAGVISPSMPVWVVEDSRSGRTTFSNLNEGLGKVLRFGAHGPEVLARLAWMRDELGPALHRALRAFDPGLPLTPIMAQALHMGDELHNRNGAATGQLLKQLAPALVRHTVSSDAAARVIAFMAVNDHFFLNLSMAAAKLRLDAASNFEGSTLVTAMARNGVRFGIRLSGTGDTWFEAAARRVDGLYFPGYGPDDAAADLGDSAITETAGLGGFAMAAAPAITQFV
;
A
#
# COMPACT_ATOMS: atom_id res chain seq x y z
N MET A 1 -29.05 35.32 14.91
CA MET A 1 -29.90 34.12 14.60
C MET A 1 -30.22 34.20 13.11
N THR A 2 -29.67 33.30 12.33
CA THR A 2 -29.98 33.22 10.89
C THR A 2 -31.35 32.57 10.73
N SER A 3 -32.31 33.29 10.13
CA SER A 3 -33.66 32.81 9.89
C SER A 3 -33.64 31.56 9.02
N LEU A 4 -34.27 30.48 9.45
CA LEU A 4 -34.51 29.24 8.70
C LEU A 4 -35.55 29.43 7.57
N PHE A 5 -36.40 30.44 7.69
CA PHE A 5 -37.48 30.69 6.75
C PHE A 5 -36.98 31.46 5.52
N GLY A 6 -37.38 31.01 4.35
CA GLY A 6 -36.96 31.62 3.07
C GLY A 6 -35.65 31.08 2.48
N ARG A 7 -35.05 30.03 3.05
CA ARG A 7 -33.93 29.30 2.48
C ARG A 7 -34.35 27.93 1.97
N ARG A 8 -33.73 27.47 0.89
CA ARG A 8 -33.88 26.09 0.45
C ARG A 8 -33.22 25.17 1.50
N LEU A 9 -34.01 24.28 2.08
CA LEU A 9 -33.55 23.35 3.12
C LEU A 9 -33.15 22.03 2.46
N THR A 10 -32.03 21.48 2.88
CA THR A 10 -31.66 20.09 2.60
C THR A 10 -31.94 19.27 3.84
N VAL A 11 -32.78 18.24 3.71
CA VAL A 11 -33.17 17.33 4.80
C VAL A 11 -32.30 16.08 4.72
N ILE A 12 -31.65 15.68 5.81
CA ILE A 12 -30.98 14.39 5.93
C ILE A 12 -31.96 13.42 6.59
N ASN A 13 -32.39 12.40 5.82
CA ASN A 13 -33.23 11.32 6.34
C ASN A 13 -32.35 10.11 6.67
N VAL A 14 -32.48 9.59 7.88
CA VAL A 14 -31.72 8.43 8.38
C VAL A 14 -32.70 7.34 8.76
N GLY A 15 -32.57 6.14 8.16
CA GLY A 15 -33.41 4.99 8.47
C GLY A 15 -34.47 4.70 7.40
N ILE A 16 -35.74 4.91 7.64
CA ILE A 16 -36.84 4.47 6.76
C ILE A 16 -36.94 5.39 5.53
N GLU A 17 -36.75 4.84 4.33
CA GLU A 17 -36.76 5.58 3.06
C GLU A 17 -38.13 6.24 2.76
N GLY A 18 -39.24 5.64 3.20
CA GLY A 18 -40.56 6.20 3.00
C GLY A 18 -40.73 7.63 3.56
N PHE A 19 -40.00 8.00 4.61
CA PHE A 19 -39.99 9.38 5.10
C PHE A 19 -39.25 10.34 4.17
N ALA A 20 -38.21 9.87 3.49
CA ALA A 20 -37.52 10.67 2.49
C ALA A 20 -38.43 10.97 1.30
N ALA A 21 -39.22 10.00 0.85
CA ALA A 21 -40.17 10.16 -0.23
C ALA A 21 -41.18 11.27 0.05
N ALA A 22 -41.84 11.24 1.20
CA ALA A 22 -42.82 12.24 1.60
C ALA A 22 -42.23 13.68 1.63
N VAL A 23 -40.94 13.83 1.98
CA VAL A 23 -40.28 15.14 2.03
C VAL A 23 -39.88 15.59 0.64
N ARG A 24 -39.48 14.68 -0.28
CA ARG A 24 -39.22 14.97 -1.68
C ARG A 24 -40.49 15.41 -2.41
N ASP A 25 -41.63 14.79 -2.13
CA ASP A 25 -42.90 15.09 -2.76
C ASP A 25 -43.38 16.54 -2.51
N VAL A 26 -42.94 17.15 -1.39
CA VAL A 26 -43.19 18.58 -1.11
C VAL A 26 -42.10 19.50 -1.62
N GLY A 27 -41.16 19.01 -2.44
CA GLY A 27 -40.16 19.79 -3.13
C GLY A 27 -38.92 20.15 -2.33
N ALA A 28 -38.66 19.49 -1.19
CA ALA A 28 -37.41 19.67 -0.45
C ALA A 28 -36.30 18.77 -0.98
N ASP A 29 -35.05 19.26 -0.92
CA ASP A 29 -33.89 18.43 -1.19
C ASP A 29 -33.68 17.42 -0.04
N VAL A 30 -33.59 16.13 -0.37
CA VAL A 30 -33.41 15.07 0.65
C VAL A 30 -32.24 14.21 0.31
N ILE A 31 -31.30 14.11 1.27
CA ILE A 31 -30.23 13.10 1.30
C ILE A 31 -30.73 11.95 2.19
N HIS A 32 -30.95 10.77 1.59
CA HIS A 32 -31.29 9.59 2.34
C HIS A 32 -30.05 8.77 2.67
N LEU A 33 -29.88 8.41 3.94
CA LEU A 33 -28.82 7.53 4.42
C LEU A 33 -29.44 6.18 4.78
N ASP A 34 -29.05 5.11 4.08
CA ASP A 34 -29.38 3.72 4.42
C ASP A 34 -28.58 3.33 5.69
N TRP A 35 -29.08 3.82 6.84
CA TRP A 35 -28.44 3.53 8.12
C TRP A 35 -28.71 2.09 8.53
N ARG A 36 -27.65 1.39 8.89
CA ARG A 36 -27.72 0.06 9.49
C ARG A 36 -27.14 0.09 10.89
N PRO A 37 -27.70 -0.71 11.82
CA PRO A 37 -27.15 -0.83 13.16
C PRO A 37 -25.67 -1.24 13.12
N PRO A 38 -24.84 -0.79 14.07
CA PRO A 38 -23.46 -1.27 14.21
C PRO A 38 -23.40 -2.81 14.18
N ALA A 39 -22.33 -3.36 13.59
CA ALA A 39 -22.13 -4.80 13.42
C ALA A 39 -23.26 -5.52 12.64
N GLY A 40 -23.93 -4.84 11.70
CA GLY A 40 -25.02 -5.43 10.91
C GLY A 40 -26.25 -5.80 11.72
N GLY A 41 -26.41 -5.29 12.97
CA GLY A 41 -27.49 -5.61 13.89
C GLY A 41 -27.18 -6.81 14.80
N ASP A 42 -25.96 -7.34 14.79
CA ASP A 42 -25.52 -8.35 15.77
C ASP A 42 -25.46 -7.72 17.18
N GLY A 43 -26.43 -8.05 18.04
CA GLY A 43 -26.58 -7.46 19.36
C GLY A 43 -25.38 -7.70 20.29
N PRO A 44 -24.83 -8.91 20.40
CA PRO A 44 -23.57 -9.20 21.12
C PRO A 44 -22.40 -8.33 20.67
N VAL A 45 -22.11 -8.28 19.37
CA VAL A 45 -21.00 -7.49 18.80
C VAL A 45 -21.24 -5.99 19.02
N ALA A 46 -22.45 -5.48 18.79
CA ALA A 46 -22.77 -4.07 19.02
C ALA A 46 -22.57 -3.67 20.49
N ARG A 47 -22.87 -4.57 21.42
CA ARG A 47 -22.64 -4.34 22.86
C ARG A 47 -21.17 -4.27 23.22
N VAL A 48 -20.33 -5.17 22.66
CA VAL A 48 -18.88 -5.15 22.83
C VAL A 48 -18.30 -3.85 22.27
N ASN A 49 -18.72 -3.43 21.08
CA ASN A 49 -18.29 -2.17 20.48
C ASN A 49 -18.65 -0.97 21.37
N ALA A 50 -19.88 -0.93 21.92
CA ALA A 50 -20.30 0.14 22.82
C ALA A 50 -19.47 0.17 24.13
N MET A 51 -19.10 -0.99 24.66
CA MET A 51 -18.20 -1.08 25.83
C MET A 51 -16.81 -0.54 25.52
N LEU A 52 -16.23 -0.92 24.36
CA LEU A 52 -14.90 -0.43 23.94
C LEU A 52 -14.91 1.08 23.70
N LEU A 53 -15.95 1.62 23.07
CA LEU A 53 -16.09 3.05 22.83
C LEU A 53 -16.21 3.88 24.11
N GLY A 54 -16.73 3.29 25.20
CA GLY A 54 -16.84 3.95 26.50
C GLY A 54 -15.65 3.73 27.46
N ASP A 55 -14.67 2.92 27.08
CA ASP A 55 -13.56 2.57 27.97
C ASP A 55 -12.41 3.59 27.86
N ARG A 56 -12.18 4.38 28.91
CA ARG A 56 -11.09 5.37 28.98
C ARG A 56 -9.70 4.75 28.84
N ARG A 57 -9.52 3.46 29.12
CA ARG A 57 -8.24 2.75 28.95
C ARG A 57 -7.94 2.56 27.46
N VAL A 58 -8.98 2.26 26.68
CA VAL A 58 -8.89 2.15 25.22
C VAL A 58 -8.54 3.52 24.62
N ASP A 59 -9.22 4.59 25.05
CA ASP A 59 -8.90 5.95 24.59
C ASP A 59 -7.44 6.33 24.89
N ALA A 60 -6.97 6.08 26.13
CA ALA A 60 -5.60 6.36 26.53
C ALA A 60 -4.58 5.53 25.73
N ALA A 61 -4.88 4.26 25.40
CA ALA A 61 -4.05 3.42 24.56
C ALA A 61 -4.00 3.93 23.12
N ASN A 62 -5.15 4.31 22.55
CA ASN A 62 -5.24 4.89 21.21
C ASN A 62 -4.48 6.22 21.10
N GLN A 63 -4.55 7.09 22.12
CA GLN A 63 -3.77 8.33 22.16
C GLN A 63 -2.27 8.06 22.16
N ARG A 64 -1.78 7.09 22.92
CA ARG A 64 -0.35 6.72 22.90
C ARG A 64 0.09 6.15 21.56
N ALA A 65 -0.71 5.27 20.96
CA ALA A 65 -0.45 4.70 19.64
C ALA A 65 -0.42 5.80 18.56
N MET A 66 -1.39 6.73 18.59
CA MET A 66 -1.45 7.85 17.67
C MET A 66 -0.26 8.81 17.86
N ALA A 67 0.15 9.08 19.11
CA ALA A 67 1.33 9.89 19.38
C ALA A 67 2.61 9.25 18.80
N ALA A 68 2.75 7.92 18.90
CA ALA A 68 3.85 7.19 18.29
C ALA A 68 3.82 7.26 16.75
N PHE A 69 2.63 7.12 16.12
CA PHE A 69 2.44 7.31 14.69
C PHE A 69 2.89 8.69 14.21
N LEU A 70 2.46 9.74 14.90
CA LEU A 70 2.75 11.14 14.55
C LEU A 70 4.20 11.54 14.79
N ALA A 71 4.90 10.84 15.70
CA ALA A 71 6.30 11.13 16.01
C ALA A 71 7.28 10.67 14.95
N VAL A 72 6.90 9.76 14.05
CA VAL A 72 7.77 9.22 13.00
C VAL A 72 8.05 10.24 11.92
N ASP A 73 9.33 10.38 11.57
CA ASP A 73 9.81 11.24 10.48
C ASP A 73 10.51 10.38 9.40
N PRO A 74 9.78 9.93 8.36
CA PRO A 74 10.30 9.02 7.36
C PRO A 74 11.28 9.70 6.39
N VAL A 75 12.47 9.12 6.27
CA VAL A 75 13.48 9.48 5.28
C VAL A 75 13.83 8.26 4.44
N VAL A 76 14.04 8.43 3.14
CA VAL A 76 14.59 7.35 2.31
C VAL A 76 16.12 7.43 2.33
N VAL A 77 16.75 6.36 2.85
CA VAL A 77 18.20 6.30 3.04
C VAL A 77 18.92 5.53 1.94
N GLY A 78 18.19 4.83 1.09
CA GLY A 78 18.81 4.11 -0.03
C GLY A 78 17.92 3.08 -0.69
N VAL A 79 18.53 2.42 -1.67
CA VAL A 79 18.01 1.21 -2.30
C VAL A 79 19.03 0.11 -2.07
N ARG A 80 18.59 -1.03 -1.55
CA ARG A 80 19.45 -2.16 -1.20
C ARG A 80 18.90 -3.46 -1.77
N LYS A 81 19.76 -4.44 -1.95
CA LYS A 81 19.34 -5.81 -2.23
C LYS A 81 18.53 -6.35 -1.05
N ALA A 82 17.36 -6.92 -1.29
CA ALA A 82 16.43 -7.34 -0.24
C ALA A 82 17.08 -8.28 0.79
N SER A 83 17.87 -9.26 0.33
CA SER A 83 18.59 -10.21 1.20
C SER A 83 19.59 -9.58 2.15
N THR A 84 20.01 -8.33 1.93
CA THR A 84 20.99 -7.64 2.79
C THR A 84 20.34 -6.82 3.90
N VAL A 85 19.03 -6.55 3.79
CA VAL A 85 18.33 -5.64 4.72
C VAL A 85 17.06 -6.23 5.33
N ILE A 86 16.42 -7.20 4.65
CA ILE A 86 15.21 -7.85 5.15
C ILE A 86 15.61 -9.16 5.86
N SER A 87 15.34 -9.22 7.16
CA SER A 87 15.59 -10.43 7.94
C SER A 87 14.75 -11.61 7.42
N GLY A 88 15.37 -12.78 7.30
CA GLY A 88 14.73 -14.00 6.81
C GLY A 88 14.72 -14.13 5.27
N LEU A 89 15.27 -13.17 4.52
CA LEU A 89 15.52 -13.27 3.07
C LEU A 89 17.01 -13.56 2.77
N GLY A 90 17.71 -14.28 3.63
CA GLY A 90 19.13 -14.61 3.44
C GLY A 90 19.38 -15.43 2.18
N ALA A 91 20.64 -15.36 1.67
CA ALA A 91 21.04 -15.96 0.39
C ALA A 91 20.89 -17.51 0.33
N HIS A 92 20.70 -18.16 1.47
CA HIS A 92 20.59 -19.64 1.59
C HIS A 92 19.15 -20.13 1.80
N GLU A 93 18.19 -19.21 1.93
CA GLU A 93 16.78 -19.56 2.09
C GLU A 93 16.05 -19.24 0.79
N HIS A 94 15.45 -20.24 0.16
CA HIS A 94 14.51 -20.05 -0.94
C HIS A 94 13.20 -19.49 -0.35
N ARG A 95 13.18 -18.21 -0.05
CA ARG A 95 12.01 -17.51 0.49
C ARG A 95 11.62 -16.34 -0.40
N LEU A 96 10.32 -16.21 -0.61
CA LEU A 96 9.68 -15.06 -1.27
C LEU A 96 8.70 -14.41 -0.30
N LEU A 97 8.52 -13.10 -0.44
CA LEU A 97 7.46 -12.38 0.25
C LEU A 97 6.35 -12.03 -0.72
N HIS A 98 5.12 -11.86 -0.19
CA HIS A 98 3.94 -11.46 -0.96
C HIS A 98 3.12 -10.42 -0.23
N ALA A 99 2.26 -9.67 -0.95
CA ALA A 99 1.32 -8.73 -0.37
C ALA A 99 0.12 -9.43 0.30
N GLY A 100 -0.49 -8.74 1.24
CA GLY A 100 -1.71 -9.17 1.91
C GLY A 100 -1.47 -9.94 3.21
N PRO A 101 -2.56 -10.41 3.84
CA PRO A 101 -2.47 -11.33 4.95
C PRO A 101 -1.88 -12.67 4.50
N PRO A 102 -1.33 -13.48 5.42
CA PRO A 102 -0.78 -14.80 5.09
C PRO A 102 -1.80 -15.68 4.36
N ILE A 103 -1.33 -16.42 3.36
CA ILE A 103 -2.17 -17.34 2.58
C ILE A 103 -1.33 -18.49 2.06
N ALA A 104 -1.90 -19.69 2.05
CA ALA A 104 -1.24 -20.85 1.48
C ALA A 104 -1.16 -20.75 -0.06
N VAL A 105 -0.06 -21.19 -0.65
CA VAL A 105 0.15 -21.16 -2.11
C VAL A 105 -1.02 -21.78 -2.88
N ALA A 106 -1.61 -22.85 -2.37
CA ALA A 106 -2.73 -23.54 -3.00
C ALA A 106 -4.03 -22.72 -3.07
N GLU A 107 -4.16 -21.68 -2.24
CA GLU A 107 -5.33 -20.79 -2.17
C GLU A 107 -5.11 -19.47 -2.92
N MET A 108 -3.90 -19.18 -3.40
CA MET A 108 -3.54 -17.91 -4.03
C MET A 108 -4.23 -17.72 -5.37
N CYS A 109 -4.58 -16.47 -5.68
CA CYS A 109 -5.13 -16.07 -6.98
C CYS A 109 -4.07 -16.11 -8.10
N GLY A 110 -4.53 -16.15 -9.36
CA GLY A 110 -3.66 -16.23 -10.54
C GLY A 110 -2.55 -15.17 -10.60
N PRO A 111 -2.84 -13.86 -10.42
CA PRO A 111 -1.81 -12.82 -10.41
C PRO A 111 -0.74 -13.03 -9.33
N MET A 112 -1.11 -13.52 -8.15
CA MET A 112 -0.16 -13.83 -7.08
C MET A 112 0.76 -14.98 -7.47
N ILE A 113 0.18 -16.10 -7.95
CA ILE A 113 0.95 -17.26 -8.43
C ILE A 113 1.89 -16.87 -9.56
N GLY A 114 1.39 -16.13 -10.57
CA GLY A 114 2.21 -15.66 -11.68
C GLY A 114 3.40 -14.81 -11.24
N ALA A 115 3.19 -13.93 -10.26
CA ALA A 115 4.26 -13.10 -9.70
C ALA A 115 5.31 -13.94 -8.93
N LEU A 116 4.86 -14.94 -8.17
CA LEU A 116 5.77 -15.86 -7.46
C LEU A 116 6.58 -16.72 -8.45
N ILE A 117 5.95 -17.24 -9.52
CA ILE A 117 6.64 -17.94 -10.60
C ILE A 117 7.73 -17.05 -11.20
N GLY A 118 7.39 -15.79 -11.54
CA GLY A 118 8.35 -14.84 -12.07
C GLY A 118 9.51 -14.56 -11.13
N ALA A 119 9.26 -14.47 -9.82
CA ALA A 119 10.32 -14.31 -8.83
C ALA A 119 11.24 -15.52 -8.72
N VAL A 120 10.69 -16.74 -8.76
CA VAL A 120 11.48 -17.99 -8.80
C VAL A 120 12.39 -18.05 -10.03
N LEU A 121 11.84 -17.70 -11.21
CA LEU A 121 12.61 -17.61 -12.46
C LEU A 121 13.69 -16.52 -12.39
N PHE A 122 13.36 -15.35 -11.83
CA PHE A 122 14.31 -14.25 -11.67
C PHE A 122 15.49 -14.60 -10.75
N GLU A 123 15.23 -15.36 -9.70
CA GLU A 123 16.30 -15.86 -8.80
C GLU A 123 17.10 -17.03 -9.41
N GLY A 124 16.65 -17.59 -10.53
CA GLY A 124 17.29 -18.74 -11.17
C GLY A 124 17.09 -20.04 -10.40
N TRP A 125 16.06 -20.14 -9.58
CA TRP A 125 15.74 -21.38 -8.84
C TRP A 125 15.02 -22.40 -9.70
N ALA A 126 14.45 -21.98 -10.82
CA ALA A 126 13.88 -22.85 -11.86
C ALA A 126 14.15 -22.25 -13.26
N GLU A 127 14.11 -23.12 -14.27
CA GLU A 127 14.33 -22.74 -15.67
C GLU A 127 13.02 -22.48 -16.42
N THR A 128 11.91 -23.10 -15.99
CA THR A 128 10.60 -22.97 -16.65
C THR A 128 9.50 -22.58 -15.66
N PRO A 129 8.41 -21.98 -16.12
CA PRO A 129 7.26 -21.67 -15.27
C PRO A 129 6.67 -22.89 -14.56
N GLU A 130 6.64 -24.05 -15.23
CA GLU A 130 6.09 -25.28 -14.69
C GLU A 130 6.95 -25.81 -13.53
N THR A 131 8.27 -25.77 -13.67
CA THR A 131 9.20 -26.15 -12.59
C THR A 131 9.17 -25.16 -11.44
N ALA A 132 9.02 -23.88 -11.73
CA ALA A 132 8.86 -22.84 -10.71
C ALA A 132 7.57 -23.05 -9.90
N GLU A 133 6.45 -23.31 -10.57
CA GLU A 133 5.17 -23.61 -9.90
C GLU A 133 5.26 -24.89 -9.06
N ALA A 134 5.94 -25.92 -9.53
CA ALA A 134 6.15 -27.16 -8.77
C ALA A 134 6.93 -26.89 -7.47
N LEU A 135 7.99 -26.05 -7.50
CA LEU A 135 8.74 -25.66 -6.30
C LEU A 135 7.87 -24.93 -5.28
N LEU A 136 6.98 -24.04 -5.75
CA LEU A 136 6.03 -23.32 -4.89
C LEU A 136 5.02 -24.28 -4.26
N ARG A 137 4.42 -25.18 -5.04
CA ARG A 137 3.40 -26.14 -4.57
C ARG A 137 3.95 -27.18 -3.62
N THR A 138 5.21 -27.59 -3.77
CA THR A 138 5.87 -28.57 -2.87
C THR A 138 6.38 -27.93 -1.59
N GLY A 139 6.38 -26.60 -1.47
CA GLY A 139 6.95 -25.89 -0.33
C GLY A 139 8.49 -25.84 -0.34
N ALA A 140 9.13 -26.22 -1.45
CA ALA A 140 10.58 -26.06 -1.63
C ALA A 140 11.00 -24.59 -1.66
N VAL A 141 10.07 -23.72 -2.05
CA VAL A 141 10.17 -22.26 -1.87
C VAL A 141 9.20 -21.84 -0.76
N ASN A 142 9.72 -21.26 0.30
CA ASN A 142 8.91 -20.70 1.39
C ASN A 142 8.31 -19.36 0.97
N VAL A 143 7.05 -19.13 1.30
CA VAL A 143 6.35 -17.87 0.96
C VAL A 143 5.75 -17.29 2.23
N ASP A 144 5.96 -15.98 2.49
CA ASP A 144 5.45 -15.31 3.69
C ASP A 144 4.95 -13.88 3.35
N ALA A 145 4.12 -13.33 4.24
CA ALA A 145 3.56 -11.99 4.05
C ALA A 145 4.63 -10.90 4.27
N CYS A 146 4.69 -9.90 3.37
CA CYS A 146 5.58 -8.73 3.49
C CYS A 146 5.49 -8.07 4.87
N HIS A 147 4.29 -7.97 5.42
CA HIS A 147 4.04 -7.35 6.72
C HIS A 147 4.80 -7.99 7.88
N HIS A 148 5.11 -9.29 7.84
CA HIS A 148 5.90 -9.98 8.85
C HIS A 148 7.39 -9.59 8.81
N HIS A 149 7.83 -9.01 7.71
CA HIS A 149 9.22 -8.61 7.46
C HIS A 149 9.41 -7.10 7.38
N ARG A 150 8.50 -6.31 7.96
CA ARG A 150 8.49 -4.84 7.89
C ARG A 150 8.49 -4.32 6.45
N ALA A 151 7.98 -5.10 5.53
CA ALA A 151 7.91 -4.77 4.12
C ALA A 151 6.46 -4.61 3.66
N VAL A 152 6.28 -3.96 2.52
CA VAL A 152 5.00 -3.81 1.81
C VAL A 152 5.25 -3.79 0.30
N GLY A 153 4.28 -4.25 -0.48
CA GLY A 153 4.35 -4.18 -1.94
C GLY A 153 2.97 -4.01 -2.57
N PRO A 154 2.84 -3.20 -3.64
CA PRO A 154 1.58 -3.02 -4.35
C PRO A 154 1.23 -4.25 -5.19
N MET A 155 -0.05 -4.53 -5.36
CA MET A 155 -0.59 -5.66 -6.10
C MET A 155 -0.05 -6.99 -5.53
N ALA A 156 0.49 -7.91 -6.32
CA ALA A 156 1.09 -9.14 -5.79
C ALA A 156 2.22 -8.89 -4.78
N GLY A 157 2.88 -7.73 -4.85
CA GLY A 157 3.84 -7.24 -3.87
C GLY A 157 5.04 -8.15 -3.64
N VAL A 158 5.38 -9.01 -4.60
CA VAL A 158 6.43 -10.01 -4.43
C VAL A 158 7.80 -9.36 -4.25
N ILE A 159 8.51 -9.81 -3.22
CA ILE A 159 9.91 -9.47 -2.97
C ILE A 159 10.71 -10.77 -2.89
N SER A 160 11.77 -10.84 -3.70
CA SER A 160 12.73 -11.95 -3.68
C SER A 160 14.12 -11.48 -3.20
N PRO A 161 15.02 -12.40 -2.80
CA PRO A 161 16.31 -12.05 -2.22
C PRO A 161 17.18 -11.09 -3.06
N SER A 162 17.14 -11.22 -4.39
CA SER A 162 17.97 -10.41 -5.30
C SER A 162 17.34 -9.08 -5.70
N MET A 163 16.05 -8.87 -5.44
CA MET A 163 15.36 -7.64 -5.82
C MET A 163 15.88 -6.42 -5.05
N PRO A 164 16.00 -5.26 -5.71
CA PRO A 164 16.25 -4.00 -5.02
C PRO A 164 14.99 -3.57 -4.27
N VAL A 165 15.17 -3.09 -3.04
CA VAL A 165 14.10 -2.53 -2.22
C VAL A 165 14.47 -1.14 -1.72
N TRP A 166 13.48 -0.25 -1.62
CA TRP A 166 13.58 0.98 -0.89
C TRP A 166 13.84 0.69 0.59
N VAL A 167 14.74 1.45 1.19
CA VAL A 167 14.95 1.48 2.64
C VAL A 167 14.48 2.83 3.14
N VAL A 168 13.36 2.82 3.86
CA VAL A 168 12.80 4.00 4.50
C VAL A 168 13.03 3.87 6.00
N GLU A 169 13.60 4.90 6.60
CA GLU A 169 14.01 4.94 7.99
C GLU A 169 13.31 6.08 8.73
N ASP A 170 13.00 5.87 9.98
CA ASP A 170 12.63 6.96 10.88
C ASP A 170 13.91 7.66 11.36
N SER A 171 14.08 8.91 10.98
CA SER A 171 15.28 9.71 11.29
C SER A 171 15.53 9.88 12.79
N ARG A 172 14.52 9.60 13.63
CA ARG A 172 14.61 9.74 15.11
C ARG A 172 14.96 8.45 15.81
N SER A 173 14.40 7.32 15.35
CA SER A 173 14.56 6.03 16.06
C SER A 173 15.45 5.03 15.32
N GLY A 174 15.80 5.26 14.06
CA GLY A 174 16.53 4.32 13.21
C GLY A 174 15.72 3.07 12.80
N ARG A 175 14.42 3.03 13.06
CA ARG A 175 13.55 1.94 12.57
C ARG A 175 13.45 2.01 11.07
N THR A 176 13.45 0.83 10.42
CA THR A 176 13.39 0.73 8.96
C THR A 176 12.19 -0.05 8.48
N THR A 177 11.68 0.32 7.31
CA THR A 177 10.69 -0.44 6.53
C THR A 177 11.13 -0.51 5.07
N PHE A 178 10.54 -1.43 4.34
CA PHE A 178 10.97 -1.78 3.00
C PHE A 178 9.80 -1.81 2.02
N SER A 179 10.07 -1.50 0.76
CA SER A 179 9.16 -1.78 -0.35
C SER A 179 9.98 -2.08 -1.61
N ASN A 180 9.45 -2.94 -2.48
CA ASN A 180 10.03 -3.14 -3.80
C ASN A 180 10.00 -1.83 -4.62
N LEU A 181 10.71 -1.78 -5.73
CA LEU A 181 10.64 -0.67 -6.67
C LEU A 181 9.41 -0.84 -7.58
N ASN A 182 8.80 0.28 -7.98
CA ASN A 182 7.66 0.26 -8.88
C ASN A 182 8.10 0.02 -10.32
N GLU A 183 7.60 -1.05 -10.93
CA GLU A 183 7.96 -1.49 -12.29
C GLU A 183 7.28 -0.68 -13.40
N GLY A 184 6.36 0.22 -13.06
CA GLY A 184 5.49 0.91 -14.01
C GLY A 184 4.19 0.15 -14.29
N LEU A 185 3.53 0.50 -15.40
CA LEU A 185 2.28 -0.10 -15.85
C LEU A 185 2.53 -1.12 -16.99
N GLY A 186 1.49 -1.87 -17.34
CA GLY A 186 1.50 -2.87 -18.40
C GLY A 186 1.86 -4.28 -17.90
N LYS A 187 2.60 -5.04 -18.70
CA LYS A 187 3.08 -6.38 -18.33
C LYS A 187 4.24 -6.25 -17.35
N VAL A 188 3.96 -6.46 -16.07
CA VAL A 188 4.91 -6.35 -14.96
C VAL A 188 4.68 -7.47 -13.94
N LEU A 189 5.69 -7.79 -13.14
CA LEU A 189 5.65 -8.88 -12.16
C LEU A 189 4.50 -8.69 -11.16
N ARG A 190 4.31 -7.47 -10.66
CA ARG A 190 3.26 -7.17 -9.67
C ARG A 190 1.84 -7.46 -10.14
N PHE A 191 1.60 -7.55 -11.45
CA PHE A 191 0.33 -7.98 -12.04
C PHE A 191 0.32 -9.47 -12.44
N GLY A 192 1.36 -10.22 -12.07
CA GLY A 192 1.47 -11.65 -12.33
C GLY A 192 2.12 -12.01 -13.66
N ALA A 193 2.62 -11.05 -14.43
CA ALA A 193 3.36 -11.34 -15.66
C ALA A 193 4.80 -11.78 -15.34
N HIS A 194 5.30 -12.76 -16.09
CA HIS A 194 6.63 -13.33 -15.89
C HIS A 194 7.36 -13.71 -17.20
N GLY A 195 7.00 -13.05 -18.30
CA GLY A 195 7.68 -13.25 -19.59
C GLY A 195 9.11 -12.71 -19.62
N PRO A 196 9.87 -13.00 -20.69
CA PRO A 196 11.27 -12.58 -20.80
C PRO A 196 11.48 -11.06 -20.64
N GLU A 197 10.55 -10.26 -21.12
CA GLU A 197 10.57 -8.79 -20.99
C GLU A 197 10.44 -8.32 -19.53
N VAL A 198 9.67 -9.06 -18.71
CA VAL A 198 9.52 -8.79 -17.28
C VAL A 198 10.80 -9.13 -16.55
N LEU A 199 11.37 -10.31 -16.81
CA LEU A 199 12.63 -10.75 -16.20
C LEU A 199 13.80 -9.81 -16.58
N ALA A 200 13.85 -9.37 -17.85
CA ALA A 200 14.85 -8.39 -18.30
C ALA A 200 14.70 -7.05 -17.57
N ARG A 201 13.46 -6.57 -17.35
CA ARG A 201 13.19 -5.35 -16.57
C ARG A 201 13.64 -5.50 -15.13
N LEU A 202 13.32 -6.62 -14.48
CA LEU A 202 13.76 -6.89 -13.10
C LEU A 202 15.30 -6.95 -13.00
N ALA A 203 15.97 -7.55 -13.98
CA ALA A 203 17.43 -7.57 -14.04
C ALA A 203 18.00 -6.15 -14.18
N TRP A 204 17.45 -5.31 -15.07
CA TRP A 204 17.82 -3.91 -15.20
C TRP A 204 17.58 -3.11 -13.90
N MET A 205 16.46 -3.36 -13.24
CA MET A 205 16.15 -2.71 -11.95
C MET A 205 17.16 -3.12 -10.86
N ARG A 206 17.59 -4.39 -10.84
CA ARG A 206 18.61 -4.90 -9.93
C ARG A 206 20.00 -4.32 -10.23
N ASP A 207 20.39 -4.30 -11.51
CA ASP A 207 21.78 -4.08 -11.91
C ASP A 207 22.09 -2.60 -12.22
N GLU A 208 21.09 -1.80 -12.61
CA GLU A 208 21.27 -0.40 -12.99
C GLU A 208 20.42 0.56 -12.13
N LEU A 209 19.08 0.43 -12.11
CA LEU A 209 18.19 1.38 -11.44
C LEU A 209 18.46 1.45 -9.94
N GLY A 210 18.43 0.33 -9.25
CA GLY A 210 18.65 0.28 -7.80
C GLY A 210 19.98 0.86 -7.38
N PRO A 211 21.13 0.43 -7.97
CA PRO A 211 22.43 1.00 -7.69
C PRO A 211 22.55 2.49 -8.00
N ALA A 212 21.93 2.99 -9.10
CA ALA A 212 21.94 4.40 -9.43
C ALA A 212 21.19 5.25 -8.38
N LEU A 213 19.97 4.82 -8.01
CA LEU A 213 19.18 5.45 -6.96
C LEU A 213 19.91 5.44 -5.61
N HIS A 214 20.55 4.30 -5.27
CA HIS A 214 21.30 4.22 -4.02
C HIS A 214 22.46 5.22 -3.98
N ARG A 215 23.24 5.33 -5.06
CA ARG A 215 24.34 6.32 -5.14
C ARG A 215 23.81 7.76 -5.05
N ALA A 216 22.70 8.06 -5.74
CA ALA A 216 22.13 9.40 -5.71
C ALA A 216 21.62 9.77 -4.30
N LEU A 217 21.03 8.83 -3.59
CA LEU A 217 20.50 9.05 -2.23
C LEU A 217 21.61 9.31 -1.20
N ARG A 218 22.84 8.85 -1.43
CA ARG A 218 23.99 9.16 -0.56
C ARG A 218 24.36 10.66 -0.55
N ALA A 219 23.82 11.46 -1.45
CA ALA A 219 23.98 12.91 -1.43
C ALA A 219 23.09 13.60 -0.37
N PHE A 220 22.20 12.86 0.30
CA PHE A 220 21.28 13.36 1.31
C PHE A 220 21.67 12.77 2.68
N ASP A 221 22.02 13.61 3.63
CA ASP A 221 22.38 13.21 4.98
C ASP A 221 21.36 13.81 5.98
N PRO A 222 20.70 13.01 6.82
CA PRO A 222 20.76 11.56 7.01
C PRO A 222 19.95 10.73 6.01
N GLY A 223 19.28 11.32 5.05
CA GLY A 223 18.43 10.72 4.02
C GLY A 223 17.53 11.77 3.38
N LEU A 224 16.81 11.42 2.32
CA LEU A 224 15.87 12.31 1.65
C LEU A 224 14.52 12.29 2.41
N PRO A 225 14.06 13.44 3.00
CA PRO A 225 12.81 13.49 3.74
C PRO A 225 11.59 13.24 2.84
N LEU A 226 10.70 12.33 3.24
CA LEU A 226 9.49 12.00 2.48
C LEU A 226 8.30 12.87 2.85
N THR A 227 8.16 13.28 4.11
CA THR A 227 7.01 14.08 4.58
C THR A 227 6.81 15.38 3.79
N PRO A 228 7.84 16.19 3.46
CA PRO A 228 7.66 17.40 2.66
C PRO A 228 7.20 17.11 1.23
N ILE A 229 7.71 16.02 0.61
CA ILE A 229 7.28 15.59 -0.75
C ILE A 229 5.81 15.20 -0.72
N MET A 230 5.42 14.37 0.26
CA MET A 230 4.04 13.89 0.42
C MET A 230 3.08 15.06 0.67
N ALA A 231 3.43 15.98 1.56
CA ALA A 231 2.61 17.16 1.86
C ALA A 231 2.43 18.06 0.63
N GLN A 232 3.51 18.33 -0.11
CA GLN A 232 3.43 19.12 -1.34
C GLN A 232 2.60 18.44 -2.41
N ALA A 233 2.73 17.11 -2.58
CA ALA A 233 1.97 16.34 -3.54
C ALA A 233 0.46 16.34 -3.23
N LEU A 234 0.07 16.22 -1.95
CA LEU A 234 -1.32 16.39 -1.50
C LEU A 234 -1.88 17.75 -1.88
N HIS A 235 -1.11 18.85 -1.70
CA HIS A 235 -1.52 20.19 -2.15
C HIS A 235 -1.64 20.31 -3.67
N MET A 236 -0.95 19.46 -4.44
CA MET A 236 -1.00 19.43 -5.90
C MET A 236 -2.07 18.49 -6.47
N GLY A 237 -2.84 17.80 -5.61
CA GLY A 237 -3.96 16.94 -6.02
C GLY A 237 -3.66 15.44 -6.06
N ASP A 238 -2.46 15.02 -5.67
CA ASP A 238 -2.20 13.61 -5.41
C ASP A 238 -2.89 13.16 -4.10
N GLU A 239 -3.25 11.88 -4.02
CA GLU A 239 -3.72 11.27 -2.77
C GLU A 239 -2.74 10.21 -2.24
N LEU A 240 -1.67 9.97 -2.99
CA LEU A 240 -0.51 9.11 -2.63
C LEU A 240 -0.81 7.60 -2.58
N HIS A 241 -1.87 7.16 -3.25
CA HIS A 241 -2.14 5.76 -3.57
C HIS A 241 -2.23 5.58 -5.09
N ASN A 242 -3.33 5.97 -5.73
CA ASN A 242 -3.48 5.88 -7.19
C ASN A 242 -2.91 7.09 -7.93
N ARG A 243 -2.85 8.25 -7.26
CA ARG A 243 -2.30 9.48 -7.80
C ARG A 243 -0.99 9.79 -7.10
N ASN A 244 0.09 9.63 -7.83
CA ASN A 244 1.46 9.85 -7.35
C ASN A 244 2.30 10.66 -8.35
N GLY A 245 1.69 11.22 -9.38
CA GLY A 245 2.40 11.95 -10.44
C GLY A 245 3.14 13.17 -9.91
N ALA A 246 2.49 13.96 -9.05
CA ALA A 246 3.11 15.13 -8.42
C ALA A 246 4.24 14.71 -7.46
N ALA A 247 4.03 13.66 -6.63
CA ALA A 247 5.05 13.14 -5.73
C ALA A 247 6.25 12.57 -6.49
N THR A 248 6.01 11.82 -7.58
CA THR A 248 7.06 11.30 -8.46
C THR A 248 7.85 12.44 -9.10
N GLY A 249 7.17 13.49 -9.57
CA GLY A 249 7.82 14.69 -10.13
C GLY A 249 8.69 15.41 -9.09
N GLN A 250 8.21 15.57 -7.85
CA GLN A 250 8.99 16.17 -6.75
C GLN A 250 10.20 15.31 -6.37
N LEU A 251 10.04 13.99 -6.29
CA LEU A 251 11.14 13.06 -6.05
C LEU A 251 12.20 13.18 -7.15
N LEU A 252 11.77 13.13 -8.41
CA LEU A 252 12.67 13.23 -9.57
C LEU A 252 13.42 14.57 -9.57
N LYS A 253 12.74 15.68 -9.30
CA LYS A 253 13.35 17.01 -9.19
C LYS A 253 14.49 17.05 -8.17
N GLN A 254 14.33 16.36 -7.04
CA GLN A 254 15.37 16.31 -6.01
C GLN A 254 16.51 15.34 -6.37
N LEU A 255 16.19 14.18 -6.95
CA LEU A 255 17.20 13.16 -7.27
C LEU A 255 17.99 13.43 -8.54
N ALA A 256 17.41 14.12 -9.55
CA ALA A 256 18.04 14.30 -10.86
C ALA A 256 19.46 14.89 -10.81
N PRO A 257 19.76 15.95 -10.02
CA PRO A 257 21.12 16.47 -9.92
C PRO A 257 22.12 15.46 -9.35
N ALA A 258 21.70 14.63 -8.40
CA ALA A 258 22.54 13.59 -7.81
C ALA A 258 22.68 12.39 -8.75
N LEU A 259 21.64 11.99 -9.47
CA LEU A 259 21.68 10.96 -10.50
C LEU A 259 22.70 11.31 -11.58
N VAL A 260 22.65 12.55 -12.10
CA VAL A 260 23.62 13.01 -13.13
C VAL A 260 25.06 12.99 -12.62
N ARG A 261 25.29 13.36 -11.35
CA ARG A 261 26.65 13.42 -10.78
C ARG A 261 27.23 12.06 -10.40
N HIS A 262 26.39 11.14 -9.91
CA HIS A 262 26.85 9.93 -9.22
C HIS A 262 26.54 8.62 -9.96
N THR A 263 25.86 8.68 -11.13
CA THR A 263 25.63 7.49 -11.96
C THR A 263 26.89 7.19 -12.80
N VAL A 264 27.08 5.93 -13.17
CA VAL A 264 28.28 5.45 -13.85
C VAL A 264 28.51 6.06 -15.24
N SER A 265 27.45 6.56 -15.90
CA SER A 265 27.50 7.26 -17.17
C SER A 265 26.30 8.18 -17.34
N SER A 266 26.40 9.15 -18.26
CA SER A 266 25.29 10.03 -18.65
C SER A 266 24.12 9.24 -19.23
N ASP A 267 24.38 8.19 -20.00
CA ASP A 267 23.35 7.36 -20.60
C ASP A 267 22.59 6.55 -19.57
N ALA A 268 23.28 6.01 -18.55
CA ALA A 268 22.65 5.33 -17.44
C ALA A 268 21.78 6.32 -16.61
N ALA A 269 22.27 7.54 -16.36
CA ALA A 269 21.48 8.58 -15.70
C ALA A 269 20.24 8.94 -16.51
N ALA A 270 20.36 9.09 -17.83
CA ALA A 270 19.26 9.39 -18.73
C ALA A 270 18.19 8.29 -18.71
N ARG A 271 18.60 7.00 -18.77
CA ARG A 271 17.65 5.87 -18.69
C ARG A 271 16.87 5.86 -17.37
N VAL A 272 17.56 6.06 -16.25
CA VAL A 272 16.92 6.10 -14.91
C VAL A 272 15.94 7.26 -14.81
N ILE A 273 16.33 8.46 -15.23
CA ILE A 273 15.48 9.65 -15.23
C ILE A 273 14.27 9.44 -16.14
N ALA A 274 14.47 8.92 -17.36
CA ALA A 274 13.40 8.64 -18.30
C ALA A 274 12.38 7.61 -17.73
N PHE A 275 12.87 6.54 -17.10
CA PHE A 275 12.02 5.54 -16.46
C PHE A 275 11.16 6.14 -15.33
N MET A 276 11.75 6.97 -14.49
CA MET A 276 11.00 7.65 -13.42
C MET A 276 9.99 8.65 -13.98
N ALA A 277 10.36 9.40 -15.03
CA ALA A 277 9.53 10.46 -15.59
C ALA A 277 8.23 9.96 -16.24
N VAL A 278 8.21 8.71 -16.75
CA VAL A 278 7.02 8.11 -17.38
C VAL A 278 6.25 7.19 -16.43
N ASN A 279 6.72 7.02 -15.20
CA ASN A 279 6.09 6.14 -14.21
C ASN A 279 5.43 6.96 -13.10
N ASP A 280 4.22 7.43 -13.33
CA ASP A 280 3.46 8.23 -12.36
C ASP A 280 3.28 7.53 -11.01
N HIS A 281 3.34 6.20 -10.96
CA HIS A 281 3.23 5.42 -9.73
C HIS A 281 4.58 5.16 -9.03
N PHE A 282 5.68 5.76 -9.50
CA PHE A 282 7.01 5.46 -8.94
C PHE A 282 7.12 5.79 -7.45
N PHE A 283 6.44 6.86 -7.01
CA PHE A 283 6.44 7.26 -5.59
C PHE A 283 5.53 6.40 -4.71
N LEU A 284 4.56 5.66 -5.27
CA LEU A 284 3.62 4.82 -4.49
C LEU A 284 4.34 3.94 -3.47
N ASN A 285 5.40 3.26 -3.88
CA ASN A 285 6.15 2.36 -3.02
C ASN A 285 6.83 3.08 -1.84
N LEU A 286 7.23 4.34 -2.03
CA LEU A 286 7.78 5.18 -0.96
C LEU A 286 6.68 5.65 0.00
N SER A 287 5.51 6.06 -0.51
CA SER A 287 4.37 6.41 0.36
C SER A 287 3.89 5.21 1.18
N MET A 288 3.86 4.01 0.58
CA MET A 288 3.55 2.76 1.29
C MET A 288 4.56 2.44 2.39
N ALA A 289 5.86 2.53 2.09
CA ALA A 289 6.91 2.29 3.09
C ALA A 289 6.88 3.31 4.23
N ALA A 290 6.64 4.59 3.93
CA ALA A 290 6.48 5.64 4.94
C ALA A 290 5.24 5.42 5.82
N ALA A 291 4.10 5.01 5.21
CA ALA A 291 2.90 4.65 5.94
C ALA A 291 3.13 3.44 6.85
N LYS A 292 3.76 2.38 6.32
CA LYS A 292 4.16 1.19 7.08
C LYS A 292 5.02 1.54 8.29
N LEU A 293 6.03 2.39 8.09
CA LEU A 293 6.94 2.83 9.16
C LEU A 293 6.19 3.50 10.31
N ARG A 294 5.25 4.40 9.99
CA ARG A 294 4.40 5.11 10.98
C ARG A 294 3.48 4.15 11.71
N LEU A 295 2.85 3.22 10.98
CA LEU A 295 1.90 2.25 11.55
C LEU A 295 2.60 1.18 12.38
N ASP A 296 3.81 0.76 12.00
CA ASP A 296 4.62 -0.14 12.82
C ASP A 296 5.07 0.51 14.13
N ALA A 297 5.32 1.82 14.12
CA ALA A 297 5.61 2.56 15.35
C ALA A 297 4.38 2.64 16.28
N ALA A 298 3.18 2.62 15.73
CA ALA A 298 1.92 2.62 16.46
C ALA A 298 1.44 1.21 16.87
N SER A 299 2.18 0.15 16.53
CA SER A 299 1.82 -1.24 16.85
C SER A 299 2.22 -1.61 18.29
N ASN A 300 1.57 -2.65 18.84
CA ASN A 300 1.87 -3.23 20.16
C ASN A 300 1.56 -2.32 21.37
N PHE A 301 0.57 -1.44 21.24
CA PHE A 301 0.01 -0.72 22.38
C PHE A 301 -1.19 -1.49 22.95
N GLU A 302 -0.95 -2.22 24.03
CA GLU A 302 -1.99 -3.02 24.70
C GLU A 302 -3.26 -2.19 24.94
N GLY A 303 -4.43 -2.74 24.58
CA GLY A 303 -5.72 -2.09 24.67
C GLY A 303 -6.04 -1.09 23.55
N SER A 304 -5.12 -0.82 22.62
CA SER A 304 -5.39 0.06 21.49
C SER A 304 -6.18 -0.66 20.40
N THR A 305 -7.19 0.02 19.88
CA THR A 305 -8.04 -0.42 18.74
C THR A 305 -7.61 0.22 17.43
N LEU A 306 -6.49 0.96 17.40
CA LEU A 306 -5.98 1.57 16.18
C LEU A 306 -5.65 0.49 15.14
N VAL A 307 -6.18 0.64 13.92
CA VAL A 307 -5.83 -0.24 12.80
C VAL A 307 -4.41 0.09 12.33
N THR A 308 -3.53 -0.91 12.31
CA THR A 308 -2.11 -0.76 11.94
C THR A 308 -1.75 -1.41 10.61
N ALA A 309 -2.64 -2.21 10.04
CA ALA A 309 -2.55 -2.67 8.66
C ALA A 309 -3.95 -2.93 8.08
N MET A 310 -4.11 -2.62 6.82
CA MET A 310 -5.14 -3.13 5.93
C MET A 310 -4.43 -3.67 4.69
N ALA A 311 -4.69 -4.93 4.33
CA ALA A 311 -4.01 -5.58 3.23
C ALA A 311 -4.91 -6.63 2.55
N ARG A 312 -4.65 -6.94 1.28
CA ARG A 312 -5.44 -7.88 0.46
C ARG A 312 -4.50 -8.78 -0.32
N ASN A 313 -4.87 -10.05 -0.45
CA ASN A 313 -4.09 -11.04 -1.18
C ASN A 313 -4.81 -11.62 -2.41
N GLY A 314 -5.88 -10.94 -2.88
CA GLY A 314 -6.68 -11.41 -4.02
C GLY A 314 -7.73 -12.47 -3.68
N VAL A 315 -7.78 -12.92 -2.42
CA VAL A 315 -8.74 -13.89 -1.88
C VAL A 315 -9.32 -13.39 -0.56
N ARG A 316 -8.47 -12.85 0.32
CA ARG A 316 -8.84 -12.37 1.65
C ARG A 316 -8.41 -10.91 1.82
N PHE A 317 -9.24 -10.16 2.53
CA PHE A 317 -8.91 -8.88 3.12
C PHE A 317 -8.59 -9.09 4.60
N GLY A 318 -7.47 -8.56 5.05
CA GLY A 318 -7.04 -8.65 6.44
C GLY A 318 -6.76 -7.29 7.04
N ILE A 319 -7.02 -7.20 8.36
CA ILE A 319 -6.63 -6.04 9.20
C ILE A 319 -5.79 -6.51 10.38
N ARG A 320 -4.93 -5.62 10.86
CA ARG A 320 -4.23 -5.77 12.14
C ARG A 320 -4.56 -4.59 13.03
N LEU A 321 -4.63 -4.84 14.34
CA LEU A 321 -4.87 -3.83 15.35
C LEU A 321 -3.64 -3.66 16.24
N SER A 322 -3.40 -2.44 16.68
CA SER A 322 -2.27 -2.10 17.55
C SER A 322 -2.23 -2.97 18.81
N GLY A 323 -3.37 -3.19 19.46
CA GLY A 323 -3.45 -3.91 20.73
C GLY A 323 -3.42 -5.43 20.65
N THR A 324 -3.38 -6.01 19.43
CA THR A 324 -3.46 -7.47 19.21
C THR A 324 -2.18 -8.05 18.59
N GLY A 325 -1.11 -7.26 18.55
CA GLY A 325 0.18 -7.69 18.02
C GLY A 325 0.13 -8.09 16.54
N ASP A 326 0.64 -9.29 16.23
CA ASP A 326 0.73 -9.79 14.85
C ASP A 326 -0.52 -10.53 14.35
N THR A 327 -1.61 -10.53 15.14
CA THR A 327 -2.86 -11.21 14.77
C THR A 327 -3.53 -10.53 13.58
N TRP A 328 -3.85 -11.32 12.56
CA TRP A 328 -4.67 -10.92 11.43
C TRP A 328 -6.15 -11.27 11.67
N PHE A 329 -7.03 -10.32 11.41
CA PHE A 329 -8.48 -10.54 11.35
C PHE A 329 -8.88 -10.48 9.89
N GLU A 330 -9.41 -11.58 9.36
CA GLU A 330 -9.58 -11.77 7.93
C GLU A 330 -11.04 -11.97 7.54
N ALA A 331 -11.39 -11.50 6.36
CA ALA A 331 -12.65 -11.76 5.69
C ALA A 331 -12.39 -12.02 4.20
N ALA A 332 -13.38 -12.53 3.46
CA ALA A 332 -13.28 -12.66 2.03
C ALA A 332 -13.06 -11.28 1.37
N ALA A 333 -12.09 -11.17 0.49
CA ALA A 333 -11.89 -9.97 -0.31
C ALA A 333 -13.06 -9.81 -1.29
N ARG A 334 -13.56 -8.58 -1.44
CA ARG A 334 -14.64 -8.29 -2.39
C ARG A 334 -14.05 -8.12 -3.79
N ARG A 335 -14.80 -8.57 -4.80
CA ARG A 335 -14.54 -8.16 -6.17
C ARG A 335 -14.90 -6.68 -6.31
N VAL A 336 -14.07 -5.95 -7.03
CA VAL A 336 -14.31 -4.53 -7.33
C VAL A 336 -15.25 -4.48 -8.53
N ASP A 337 -16.35 -3.74 -8.40
CA ASP A 337 -17.18 -3.39 -9.53
C ASP A 337 -16.55 -2.20 -10.27
N GLY A 338 -16.07 -2.44 -11.48
CA GLY A 338 -15.28 -1.46 -12.22
C GLY A 338 -15.22 -1.73 -13.70
N LEU A 339 -14.42 -0.93 -14.42
CA LEU A 339 -14.20 -1.08 -15.85
C LEU A 339 -13.19 -2.20 -16.10
N TYR A 340 -13.49 -3.07 -17.07
CA TYR A 340 -12.61 -4.12 -17.55
C TYR A 340 -11.99 -3.75 -18.90
N PHE A 341 -10.82 -4.30 -19.18
CA PHE A 341 -10.23 -4.18 -20.50
C PHE A 341 -11.08 -4.92 -21.54
N PRO A 342 -11.05 -4.51 -22.83
CA PRO A 342 -11.78 -5.21 -23.88
C PRO A 342 -11.45 -6.71 -23.92
N GLY A 343 -12.48 -7.55 -23.89
CA GLY A 343 -12.35 -9.00 -23.90
C GLY A 343 -12.21 -9.65 -22.51
N TYR A 344 -12.23 -8.86 -21.42
CA TYR A 344 -12.23 -9.33 -20.04
C TYR A 344 -13.51 -8.96 -19.32
N GLY A 345 -13.87 -9.72 -18.28
CA GLY A 345 -15.07 -9.54 -17.49
C GLY A 345 -14.85 -9.86 -15.99
N PRO A 346 -15.93 -9.86 -15.21
CA PRO A 346 -15.84 -10.14 -13.76
C PRO A 346 -15.20 -11.47 -13.43
N ASP A 347 -15.33 -12.47 -14.28
CA ASP A 347 -14.80 -13.81 -14.04
C ASP A 347 -13.29 -13.91 -14.29
N ASP A 348 -12.71 -12.96 -15.03
CA ASP A 348 -11.27 -12.87 -15.27
C ASP A 348 -10.55 -12.09 -14.16
N ALA A 349 -11.30 -11.34 -13.34
CA ALA A 349 -10.74 -10.49 -12.33
C ALA A 349 -10.53 -11.25 -11.02
N ALA A 350 -9.35 -11.15 -10.43
CA ALA A 350 -9.14 -11.48 -9.03
C ALA A 350 -9.88 -10.47 -8.13
N ALA A 351 -10.20 -10.88 -6.89
CA ALA A 351 -10.62 -9.93 -5.88
C ALA A 351 -9.48 -8.94 -5.56
N ASP A 352 -9.78 -7.91 -4.77
CA ASP A 352 -8.83 -6.85 -4.46
C ASP A 352 -7.50 -7.39 -3.89
N LEU A 353 -6.38 -6.85 -4.37
CA LEU A 353 -5.03 -7.38 -4.16
C LEU A 353 -4.04 -6.25 -3.86
N GLY A 354 -3.21 -6.42 -2.83
CA GLY A 354 -2.07 -5.56 -2.54
C GLY A 354 -2.02 -5.04 -1.12
N ASP A 355 -0.81 -4.60 -0.72
CA ASP A 355 -0.58 -3.90 0.54
C ASP A 355 -0.84 -2.39 0.43
N SER A 356 -1.21 -1.90 -0.74
CA SER A 356 -1.34 -0.46 -0.99
C SER A 356 -2.36 0.24 -0.10
N ALA A 357 -3.37 -0.48 0.45
CA ALA A 357 -4.27 0.04 1.48
C ALA A 357 -3.58 0.46 2.79
N ILE A 358 -2.28 0.21 2.93
CA ILE A 358 -1.48 0.78 4.01
C ILE A 358 -1.46 2.31 3.94
N THR A 359 -1.62 2.90 2.76
CA THR A 359 -1.76 4.35 2.58
C THR A 359 -3.06 4.85 3.19
N GLU A 360 -4.20 4.19 2.93
CA GLU A 360 -5.48 4.48 3.58
C GLU A 360 -5.42 4.26 5.09
N THR A 361 -4.76 3.20 5.53
CA THR A 361 -4.55 2.95 6.96
C THR A 361 -3.84 4.13 7.65
N ALA A 362 -2.94 4.81 6.93
CA ALA A 362 -2.24 6.00 7.39
C ALA A 362 -2.99 7.33 7.13
N GLY A 363 -4.22 7.29 6.63
CA GLY A 363 -5.05 8.46 6.35
C GLY A 363 -4.79 9.13 4.99
N LEU A 364 -4.10 8.44 4.09
CA LEU A 364 -3.85 8.87 2.70
C LEU A 364 -4.84 8.20 1.74
N GLY A 365 -4.58 8.23 0.46
CA GLY A 365 -5.39 7.55 -0.55
C GLY A 365 -6.84 8.00 -0.55
N GLY A 366 -7.77 7.06 -0.63
CA GLY A 366 -9.20 7.33 -0.62
C GLY A 366 -9.69 8.13 0.59
N PHE A 367 -9.05 8.00 1.74
CA PHE A 367 -9.41 8.77 2.94
C PHE A 367 -8.98 10.24 2.82
N ALA A 368 -7.82 10.51 2.24
CA ALA A 368 -7.41 11.88 1.94
C ALA A 368 -8.34 12.53 0.90
N MET A 369 -8.75 11.78 -0.12
CA MET A 369 -9.74 12.25 -1.11
C MET A 369 -11.05 12.64 -0.45
N ALA A 370 -11.60 11.78 0.42
CA ALA A 370 -12.86 12.03 1.11
C ALA A 370 -12.78 13.25 2.06
N ALA A 371 -11.61 13.50 2.63
CA ALA A 371 -11.38 14.60 3.58
C ALA A 371 -10.99 15.94 2.94
N ALA A 372 -10.58 15.94 1.66
CA ALA A 372 -10.03 17.11 0.97
C ALA A 372 -10.98 17.64 -0.12
N PRO A 373 -11.78 18.69 0.16
CA PRO A 373 -12.72 19.25 -0.82
C PRO A 373 -12.06 19.67 -2.15
N ALA A 374 -10.80 20.09 -2.11
CA ALA A 374 -10.05 20.46 -3.31
C ALA A 374 -9.81 19.26 -4.24
N ILE A 375 -9.61 18.06 -3.68
CA ILE A 375 -9.42 16.83 -4.46
C ILE A 375 -10.76 16.32 -5.01
N THR A 376 -11.82 16.36 -4.20
CA THR A 376 -13.16 15.89 -4.61
C THR A 376 -13.78 16.71 -5.73
N GLN A 377 -13.28 17.93 -6.00
CA GLN A 377 -13.72 18.73 -7.16
C GLN A 377 -13.17 18.22 -8.49
N PHE A 378 -12.15 17.37 -8.49
CA PHE A 378 -11.49 16.83 -9.69
C PHE A 378 -11.81 15.33 -9.93
N VAL A 379 -12.66 14.73 -9.11
CA VAL A 379 -13.08 13.31 -9.18
C VAL A 379 -14.61 13.22 -9.44
#